data_93b02117952a91fffb460cd3b2123a14
#
_entry.id   93b02117952a91fffb460cd3b2123a14
#
_cell.length_a   1.000
_cell.length_b   1.000
_cell.length_c   1.000
_cell.angle_alpha   90.00
_cell.angle_beta   90.00
_cell.angle_gamma   90.00
#
_symmetry.space_group_name_H-M   'P 1'
#
loop_
_entity.id
_entity.type
_entity.pdbx_description
1 polymer ?
#
loop_
_entity_poly.entity_id
_entity_poly.type
_entity_poly.pdbx_seq_one_letter_code
_entity_poly.pdbx_strand_id
1 'polypeptide(L)'
;CYHCQYARKMWVNTKYLDEMGVDVPQTTQEFYDVCKKFVETYPDKIAIGGASSGWYVDFVAWLMGSFTLDSGEYGKLALTPDGEMVSAATTEEWREGLRYIKSLYDIGAIYDGNFTQDSEQLRTIMNQEDVPVLFVPFGTISDGIDSDSNNEVYRQYQCISPLEGPDGTRITPYFKYSGLETGSFSITDKCSNPAAVLRWVDYFFSEKGDISAQFGADEGKDWVWEPNDGSVGLNGEPAMYKISDDAQYSSEVQNHDWQDLVIRYAPADYRLGAATDPDVDTGTSAGLEKLLYDATKEKQEPYGQNPENGDLDVLPDLKMTADESTELQTIQVE
;
A
#
# COMPACT_ATOMS: atom_id res chain seq x y z
N CYS A 1 -0.31 5.11 -9.28
CA CYS A 1 -1.37 4.39 -8.60
C CYS A 1 -1.88 5.19 -7.39
N TYR A 2 -3.14 5.60 -7.39
CA TYR A 2 -3.71 6.47 -6.34
C TYR A 2 -3.57 5.86 -4.93
N HIS A 3 -3.97 4.61 -4.75
CA HIS A 3 -3.86 3.96 -3.44
C HIS A 3 -2.41 3.66 -3.03
N CYS A 4 -1.46 3.60 -3.97
CA CYS A 4 -0.04 3.43 -3.68
C CYS A 4 0.57 4.71 -3.09
N GLN A 5 0.05 5.89 -3.45
CA GLN A 5 0.51 7.15 -2.87
C GLN A 5 0.18 7.25 -1.37
N TYR A 6 -0.82 6.49 -0.92
CA TYR A 6 -1.22 6.36 0.49
C TYR A 6 -1.11 4.90 0.93
N ALA A 7 0.04 4.29 0.72
CA ALA A 7 0.22 2.85 0.91
C ALA A 7 0.27 2.41 2.40
N ARG A 8 0.56 3.32 3.33
CA ARG A 8 0.57 2.99 4.76
C ARG A 8 -0.85 2.84 5.29
N LYS A 9 -1.35 1.62 5.27
CA LYS A 9 -2.68 1.26 5.75
C LYS A 9 -2.58 0.26 6.90
N MET A 10 -3.52 0.35 7.83
CA MET A 10 -3.76 -0.64 8.87
C MET A 10 -5.13 -1.26 8.66
N TRP A 11 -5.17 -2.57 8.76
CA TRP A 11 -6.39 -3.35 8.63
C TRP A 11 -6.74 -3.98 9.96
N VAL A 12 -8.03 -3.98 10.30
CA VAL A 12 -8.54 -4.58 11.54
C VAL A 12 -9.53 -5.70 11.23
N ASN A 13 -9.42 -6.78 11.96
CA ASN A 13 -10.41 -7.86 11.92
C ASN A 13 -11.65 -7.44 12.71
N THR A 14 -12.71 -7.13 12.00
CA THR A 14 -13.98 -6.63 12.58
C THR A 14 -14.73 -7.69 13.39
N LYS A 15 -14.56 -8.97 13.07
CA LYS A 15 -15.15 -10.07 13.85
C LYS A 15 -14.71 -10.00 15.32
N TYR A 16 -13.43 -9.74 15.58
CA TYR A 16 -12.95 -9.62 16.95
C TYR A 16 -13.44 -8.37 17.66
N LEU A 17 -13.58 -7.23 16.94
CA LEU A 17 -14.17 -6.03 17.52
C LEU A 17 -15.62 -6.28 17.95
N ASP A 18 -16.41 -6.92 17.08
CA ASP A 18 -17.80 -7.27 17.36
C ASP A 18 -17.92 -8.25 18.55
N GLU A 19 -17.10 -9.29 18.57
CA GLU A 19 -17.06 -10.27 19.67
C GLU A 19 -16.69 -9.63 21.02
N MET A 20 -15.78 -8.65 21.00
CA MET A 20 -15.40 -7.90 22.21
C MET A 20 -16.40 -6.79 22.54
N GLY A 21 -17.30 -6.42 21.62
CA GLY A 21 -18.21 -5.29 21.79
C GLY A 21 -17.46 -3.96 21.92
N VAL A 22 -16.49 -3.71 21.03
CA VAL A 22 -15.71 -2.46 20.96
C VAL A 22 -15.77 -1.87 19.56
N ASP A 23 -15.72 -0.56 19.48
CA ASP A 23 -15.69 0.17 18.22
C ASP A 23 -14.26 0.20 17.61
N VAL A 24 -14.16 0.57 16.35
CA VAL A 24 -12.90 0.84 15.68
C VAL A 24 -12.19 2.02 16.34
N PRO A 25 -10.96 1.86 16.86
CA PRO A 25 -10.26 2.91 17.57
C PRO A 25 -9.92 4.09 16.66
N GLN A 26 -10.05 5.30 17.20
CA GLN A 26 -9.75 6.57 16.52
C GLN A 26 -8.52 7.28 17.12
N THR A 27 -8.18 6.98 18.36
CA THR A 27 -7.07 7.57 19.10
C THR A 27 -6.06 6.50 19.52
N THR A 28 -4.85 6.91 19.81
CA THR A 28 -3.81 6.03 20.37
C THR A 28 -4.25 5.40 21.69
N GLN A 29 -5.01 6.11 22.52
CA GLN A 29 -5.51 5.56 23.78
C GLN A 29 -6.57 4.47 23.54
N GLU A 30 -7.54 4.71 22.66
CA GLU A 30 -8.54 3.70 22.31
C GLU A 30 -7.90 2.46 21.68
N PHE A 31 -6.90 2.64 20.83
CA PHE A 31 -6.15 1.53 20.23
C PHE A 31 -5.42 0.70 21.30
N TYR A 32 -4.79 1.35 22.27
CA TYR A 32 -4.17 0.68 23.41
C TYR A 32 -5.20 -0.13 24.21
N ASP A 33 -6.35 0.46 24.51
CA ASP A 33 -7.40 -0.19 25.30
C ASP A 33 -8.02 -1.39 24.57
N VAL A 34 -8.22 -1.28 23.24
CA VAL A 34 -8.66 -2.40 22.38
C VAL A 34 -7.62 -3.52 22.36
N CYS A 35 -6.34 -3.20 22.15
CA CYS A 35 -5.25 -4.18 22.15
C CYS A 35 -5.15 -4.89 23.51
N LYS A 36 -5.23 -4.16 24.62
CA LYS A 36 -5.19 -4.72 25.96
C LYS A 36 -6.37 -5.70 26.19
N LYS A 37 -7.57 -5.27 25.83
CA LYS A 37 -8.77 -6.13 25.93
C LYS A 37 -8.64 -7.39 25.07
N PHE A 38 -8.06 -7.26 23.88
CA PHE A 38 -7.83 -8.39 22.98
C PHE A 38 -6.86 -9.42 23.57
N VAL A 39 -5.71 -8.98 24.08
CA VAL A 39 -4.69 -9.85 24.72
C VAL A 39 -5.28 -10.58 25.95
N GLU A 40 -6.10 -9.88 26.74
CA GLU A 40 -6.79 -10.47 27.91
C GLU A 40 -7.84 -11.49 27.50
N THR A 41 -8.54 -11.27 26.37
CA THR A 41 -9.62 -12.13 25.88
C THR A 41 -9.10 -13.33 25.08
N TYR A 42 -8.04 -13.13 24.29
CA TYR A 42 -7.48 -14.09 23.35
C TYR A 42 -5.96 -14.24 23.54
N PRO A 43 -5.49 -14.84 24.66
CA PRO A 43 -4.05 -14.85 25.02
C PRO A 43 -3.18 -15.61 24.01
N ASP A 44 -3.73 -16.47 23.18
CA ASP A 44 -3.01 -17.25 22.17
C ASP A 44 -3.04 -16.59 20.77
N LYS A 45 -3.61 -15.37 20.65
CA LYS A 45 -3.74 -14.65 19.38
C LYS A 45 -2.86 -13.40 19.37
N ILE A 46 -2.74 -12.79 18.20
CA ILE A 46 -1.85 -11.66 17.90
C ILE A 46 -2.68 -10.38 17.84
N ALA A 47 -2.47 -9.44 18.75
CA ALA A 47 -3.18 -8.15 18.69
C ALA A 47 -2.63 -7.29 17.54
N ILE A 48 -1.31 -7.21 17.38
CA ILE A 48 -0.64 -6.44 16.31
C ILE A 48 0.32 -7.36 15.57
N GLY A 49 -0.03 -7.72 14.33
CA GLY A 49 0.84 -8.40 13.38
C GLY A 49 1.67 -7.42 12.57
N GLY A 50 2.69 -7.93 11.89
CA GLY A 50 3.55 -7.17 11.00
C GLY A 50 4.74 -8.01 10.54
N ALA A 51 5.63 -7.43 9.76
CA ALA A 51 6.85 -8.09 9.31
C ALA A 51 8.02 -7.09 9.21
N SER A 52 9.24 -7.62 9.23
CA SER A 52 10.47 -6.83 9.12
C SER A 52 10.82 -6.49 7.66
N SER A 53 10.22 -7.18 6.70
CA SER A 53 10.40 -6.93 5.27
C SER A 53 9.12 -7.25 4.50
N GLY A 54 8.86 -6.45 3.47
CA GLY A 54 7.68 -6.53 2.63
C GLY A 54 7.09 -5.14 2.34
N TRP A 55 6.08 -5.10 1.48
CA TRP A 55 5.49 -3.85 1.04
C TRP A 55 4.52 -3.29 2.10
N TYR A 56 4.96 -2.26 2.83
CA TYR A 56 4.22 -1.55 3.87
C TYR A 56 3.64 -2.45 4.98
N VAL A 57 4.42 -3.43 5.43
CA VAL A 57 4.08 -4.38 6.51
C VAL A 57 4.64 -3.96 7.88
N ASP A 58 5.27 -2.79 7.96
CA ASP A 58 5.86 -2.25 9.19
C ASP A 58 4.79 -1.50 10.02
N PHE A 59 4.41 -2.10 11.14
CA PHE A 59 3.45 -1.52 12.09
C PHE A 59 4.02 -0.29 12.82
N VAL A 60 5.34 -0.22 13.04
CA VAL A 60 6.00 0.90 13.73
C VAL A 60 5.78 2.18 12.93
N ALA A 61 6.02 2.12 11.63
CA ALA A 61 5.86 3.27 10.76
C ALA A 61 4.41 3.75 10.65
N TRP A 62 3.44 2.83 10.75
CA TRP A 62 2.02 3.24 10.78
C TRP A 62 1.66 3.93 12.10
N LEU A 63 2.03 3.35 13.25
CA LEU A 63 1.77 3.91 14.56
C LEU A 63 2.45 5.26 14.77
N MET A 64 3.64 5.43 14.18
CA MET A 64 4.40 6.68 14.28
C MET A 64 3.64 7.88 13.67
N GLY A 65 2.76 7.68 12.72
CA GLY A 65 1.90 8.72 12.14
C GLY A 65 1.00 9.44 13.14
N SER A 66 0.85 8.92 14.37
CA SER A 66 0.16 9.58 15.48
C SER A 66 1.05 10.55 16.26
N PHE A 67 2.34 10.63 15.94
CA PHE A 67 3.33 11.44 16.65
C PHE A 67 4.14 12.32 15.70
N THR A 68 4.57 11.77 14.58
CA THR A 68 5.35 12.47 13.56
C THR A 68 5.30 11.71 12.24
N LEU A 69 5.79 12.32 11.15
CA LEU A 69 5.90 11.65 9.87
C LEU A 69 7.03 10.60 9.90
N ASP A 70 6.69 9.34 9.60
CA ASP A 70 7.64 8.31 9.21
C ASP A 70 7.52 8.05 7.70
N SER A 71 8.43 8.57 6.92
CA SER A 71 8.47 8.32 5.47
C SER A 71 8.80 6.86 5.14
N GLY A 72 9.48 6.15 6.05
CA GLY A 72 10.01 4.81 5.80
C GLY A 72 11.21 4.76 4.86
N GLU A 73 11.54 5.89 4.26
CA GLU A 73 12.59 6.01 3.26
C GLU A 73 13.87 6.63 3.85
N TYR A 74 15.02 6.35 3.25
CA TYR A 74 16.31 7.00 3.52
C TYR A 74 16.64 7.18 5.01
N GLY A 75 16.40 6.17 5.85
CA GLY A 75 16.75 6.27 7.28
C GLY A 75 15.89 7.26 8.07
N LYS A 76 14.62 7.40 7.73
CA LYS A 76 13.65 8.30 8.38
C LYS A 76 13.92 9.79 8.12
N LEU A 77 14.54 10.11 7.00
CA LEU A 77 14.72 11.49 6.58
C LEU A 77 13.41 12.08 6.06
N ALA A 78 13.21 13.36 6.36
CA ALA A 78 12.04 14.13 5.93
C ALA A 78 12.45 15.57 5.62
N LEU A 79 11.58 16.32 4.96
CA LEU A 79 11.76 17.74 4.70
C LEU A 79 10.92 18.58 5.66
N THR A 80 11.49 19.64 6.21
CA THR A 80 10.73 20.68 6.87
C THR A 80 9.93 21.51 5.85
N PRO A 81 8.93 22.30 6.27
CA PRO A 81 8.22 23.22 5.38
C PRO A 81 9.14 24.19 4.65
N ASP A 82 10.27 24.56 5.25
CA ASP A 82 11.30 25.44 4.64
C ASP A 82 12.23 24.68 3.67
N GLY A 83 12.06 23.37 3.50
CA GLY A 83 12.83 22.53 2.60
C GLY A 83 14.19 22.06 3.17
N GLU A 84 14.40 22.20 4.47
CA GLU A 84 15.58 21.64 5.14
C GLU A 84 15.37 20.15 5.43
N MET A 85 16.42 19.35 5.25
CA MET A 85 16.40 17.93 5.52
C MET A 85 16.65 17.67 7.01
N VAL A 86 15.78 16.89 7.61
CA VAL A 86 15.86 16.50 9.03
C VAL A 86 15.68 14.99 9.18
N SER A 87 16.27 14.43 10.24
CA SER A 87 15.95 13.06 10.64
C SER A 87 14.81 13.08 11.65
N ALA A 88 13.64 12.57 11.26
CA ALA A 88 12.50 12.44 12.18
C ALA A 88 12.86 11.58 13.41
N ALA A 89 13.75 10.60 13.25
CA ALA A 89 14.19 9.70 14.32
C ALA A 89 14.98 10.40 15.45
N THR A 90 15.40 11.65 15.27
CA THR A 90 16.11 12.43 16.29
C THR A 90 15.21 13.38 17.08
N THR A 91 13.92 13.44 16.78
CA THR A 91 12.96 14.36 17.40
C THR A 91 12.37 13.79 18.71
N GLU A 92 11.79 14.67 19.54
CA GLU A 92 11.10 14.24 20.77
C GLU A 92 9.79 13.53 20.43
N GLU A 93 9.09 13.95 19.39
CA GLU A 93 7.85 13.34 18.87
C GLU A 93 8.11 11.87 18.49
N TRP A 94 9.23 11.58 17.86
CA TRP A 94 9.66 10.21 17.57
C TRP A 94 9.88 9.39 18.84
N ARG A 95 10.52 10.00 19.83
CA ARG A 95 10.75 9.36 21.13
C ARG A 95 9.44 9.03 21.84
N GLU A 96 8.47 9.93 21.82
CA GLU A 96 7.14 9.69 22.39
C GLU A 96 6.42 8.56 21.65
N GLY A 97 6.52 8.51 20.33
CA GLY A 97 6.00 7.40 19.53
C GLY A 97 6.62 6.05 19.93
N LEU A 98 7.94 6.01 20.13
CA LEU A 98 8.62 4.79 20.61
C LEU A 98 8.19 4.39 22.03
N ARG A 99 7.95 5.35 22.93
CA ARG A 99 7.41 5.08 24.27
C ARG A 99 6.02 4.48 24.20
N TYR A 100 5.18 4.99 23.32
CA TYR A 100 3.85 4.44 23.06
C TYR A 100 3.94 3.00 22.52
N ILE A 101 4.75 2.76 21.50
CA ILE A 101 4.97 1.41 20.94
C ILE A 101 5.51 0.46 22.03
N LYS A 102 6.44 0.93 22.86
CA LYS A 102 6.91 0.14 24.00
C LYS A 102 5.78 -0.20 24.98
N SER A 103 4.85 0.71 25.23
CA SER A 103 3.71 0.42 26.11
C SER A 103 2.79 -0.69 25.54
N LEU A 104 2.60 -0.75 24.22
CA LEU A 104 1.90 -1.82 23.54
C LEU A 104 2.66 -3.15 23.64
N TYR A 105 3.98 -3.11 23.52
CA TYR A 105 4.83 -4.28 23.71
C TYR A 105 4.73 -4.82 25.16
N ASP A 106 4.78 -3.93 26.15
CA ASP A 106 4.74 -4.29 27.58
C ASP A 106 3.44 -4.99 28.00
N ILE A 107 2.32 -4.74 27.31
CA ILE A 107 1.07 -5.48 27.52
C ILE A 107 0.96 -6.75 26.68
N GLY A 108 1.99 -7.10 25.90
CA GLY A 108 1.98 -8.28 25.02
C GLY A 108 1.17 -8.12 23.73
N ALA A 109 0.84 -6.89 23.32
CA ALA A 109 0.05 -6.65 22.12
C ALA A 109 0.86 -6.84 20.83
N ILE A 110 2.17 -6.62 20.87
CA ILE A 110 3.05 -6.75 19.70
C ILE A 110 3.60 -8.17 19.63
N TYR A 111 3.38 -8.84 18.51
CA TYR A 111 3.93 -10.17 18.28
C TYR A 111 5.44 -10.12 18.04
N ASP A 112 6.20 -10.90 18.80
CA ASP A 112 7.68 -10.92 18.73
C ASP A 112 8.21 -11.27 17.33
N GLY A 113 7.48 -12.12 16.59
CA GLY A 113 7.81 -12.48 15.22
C GLY A 113 7.83 -11.31 14.25
N ASN A 114 7.15 -10.19 14.55
CA ASN A 114 7.12 -9.00 13.69
C ASN A 114 8.51 -8.44 13.40
N PHE A 115 9.47 -8.65 14.30
CA PHE A 115 10.83 -8.15 14.16
C PHE A 115 11.76 -9.06 13.36
N THR A 116 11.32 -10.27 13.00
CA THR A 116 12.16 -11.28 12.36
C THR A 116 11.55 -11.95 11.16
N GLN A 117 10.22 -11.99 11.07
CA GLN A 117 9.51 -12.61 9.95
C GLN A 117 9.45 -11.69 8.73
N ASP A 118 9.34 -12.28 7.56
CA ASP A 118 9.04 -11.59 6.30
C ASP A 118 7.52 -11.59 6.01
N SER A 119 7.13 -10.93 4.91
CA SER A 119 5.73 -10.83 4.49
C SER A 119 5.10 -12.18 4.14
N GLU A 120 5.86 -13.15 3.62
CA GLU A 120 5.35 -14.48 3.26
C GLU A 120 5.03 -15.31 4.53
N GLN A 121 5.85 -15.19 5.55
CA GLN A 121 5.58 -15.81 6.85
C GLN A 121 4.34 -15.19 7.52
N LEU A 122 4.22 -13.85 7.45
CA LEU A 122 3.02 -13.15 7.90
C LEU A 122 1.78 -13.61 7.11
N ARG A 123 1.87 -13.71 5.78
CA ARG A 123 0.81 -14.22 4.92
C ARG A 123 0.37 -15.64 5.33
N THR A 124 1.33 -16.51 5.68
CA THR A 124 1.03 -17.86 6.17
C THR A 124 0.21 -17.83 7.46
N ILE A 125 0.50 -16.90 8.38
CA ILE A 125 -0.28 -16.71 9.61
C ILE A 125 -1.68 -16.19 9.29
N MET A 126 -1.80 -15.23 8.36
CA MET A 126 -3.05 -14.60 8.00
C MET A 126 -4.04 -15.50 7.27
N ASN A 127 -3.57 -16.59 6.62
CA ASN A 127 -4.41 -17.54 5.88
C ASN A 127 -4.69 -18.82 6.65
N GLN A 128 -4.53 -18.84 7.99
CA GLN A 128 -4.97 -19.94 8.83
C GLN A 128 -6.50 -19.94 8.97
N GLU A 129 -7.09 -21.11 9.19
CA GLU A 129 -8.55 -21.30 9.31
C GLU A 129 -9.18 -20.40 10.39
N ASP A 130 -8.50 -20.25 11.54
CA ASP A 130 -8.86 -19.31 12.59
C ASP A 130 -7.80 -18.23 12.67
N VAL A 131 -7.96 -17.19 11.84
CA VAL A 131 -6.97 -16.11 11.72
C VAL A 131 -6.65 -15.49 13.07
N PRO A 132 -5.39 -15.53 13.51
CA PRO A 132 -5.05 -15.15 14.87
C PRO A 132 -4.76 -13.65 15.05
N VAL A 133 -4.95 -12.79 14.05
CA VAL A 133 -4.46 -11.42 14.05
C VAL A 133 -5.59 -10.40 14.08
N LEU A 134 -5.55 -9.45 15.02
CA LEU A 134 -6.52 -8.36 15.13
C LEU A 134 -6.16 -7.18 14.20
N PHE A 135 -4.98 -6.59 14.35
CA PHE A 135 -4.48 -5.48 13.53
C PHE A 135 -3.27 -5.90 12.71
N VAL A 136 -3.25 -5.54 11.44
CA VAL A 136 -2.12 -5.86 10.55
C VAL A 136 -1.91 -4.77 9.50
N PRO A 137 -0.66 -4.29 9.30
CA PRO A 137 -0.33 -3.34 8.26
C PRO A 137 -0.10 -4.07 6.93
N PHE A 138 -0.72 -3.56 5.87
CA PHE A 138 -0.44 -3.93 4.48
C PHE A 138 -0.78 -2.76 3.57
N GLY A 139 0.00 -2.54 2.54
CA GLY A 139 -0.33 -1.57 1.51
C GLY A 139 -1.62 -1.94 0.77
N THR A 140 -1.81 -3.22 0.53
CA THR A 140 -3.07 -3.85 0.12
C THR A 140 -3.32 -5.12 0.93
N ILE A 141 -4.54 -5.31 1.38
CA ILE A 141 -4.89 -6.48 2.21
C ILE A 141 -4.72 -7.81 1.46
N SER A 142 -4.82 -7.81 0.14
CA SER A 142 -4.59 -9.00 -0.69
C SER A 142 -3.16 -9.52 -0.66
N ASP A 143 -2.18 -8.72 -0.23
CA ASP A 143 -0.82 -9.19 -0.01
C ASP A 143 -0.73 -10.12 1.21
N GLY A 144 -1.60 -9.94 2.17
CA GLY A 144 -1.65 -10.76 3.38
C GLY A 144 -2.68 -11.89 3.35
N ILE A 145 -3.83 -11.67 2.70
CA ILE A 145 -4.95 -12.61 2.71
C ILE A 145 -5.38 -12.88 1.26
N ASP A 146 -5.61 -14.15 0.95
CA ASP A 146 -6.14 -14.52 -0.36
C ASP A 146 -7.50 -13.88 -0.59
N SER A 147 -7.61 -13.10 -1.66
CA SER A 147 -8.82 -12.37 -2.05
C SER A 147 -9.80 -13.20 -2.86
N ASP A 148 -9.72 -14.53 -2.77
CA ASP A 148 -10.68 -15.42 -3.40
C ASP A 148 -12.09 -15.10 -2.92
N SER A 149 -13.05 -15.13 -3.83
CA SER A 149 -14.46 -14.85 -3.57
C SER A 149 -15.09 -15.72 -2.47
N ASN A 150 -14.47 -16.85 -2.14
CA ASN A 150 -14.89 -17.74 -1.07
C ASN A 150 -14.12 -17.56 0.25
N ASN A 151 -13.19 -16.62 0.33
CA ASN A 151 -12.40 -16.40 1.53
C ASN A 151 -13.16 -15.53 2.53
N GLU A 152 -13.83 -16.15 3.48
CA GLU A 152 -14.55 -15.46 4.57
C GLU A 152 -13.63 -14.64 5.48
N VAL A 153 -12.33 -14.98 5.54
CA VAL A 153 -11.34 -14.24 6.32
C VAL A 153 -11.09 -12.86 5.70
N TYR A 154 -10.96 -12.79 4.37
CA TYR A 154 -10.75 -11.54 3.66
C TYR A 154 -11.84 -10.50 4.01
N ARG A 155 -13.10 -10.95 4.12
CA ARG A 155 -14.26 -10.12 4.44
C ARG A 155 -14.28 -9.58 5.86
N GLN A 156 -13.50 -10.17 6.77
CA GLN A 156 -13.45 -9.73 8.16
C GLN A 156 -12.56 -8.48 8.35
N TYR A 157 -11.74 -8.15 7.35
CA TYR A 157 -10.80 -7.05 7.48
C TYR A 157 -11.31 -5.76 6.82
N GLN A 158 -11.22 -4.67 7.56
CA GLN A 158 -11.46 -3.32 7.03
C GLN A 158 -10.27 -2.41 7.32
N CYS A 159 -10.01 -1.46 6.41
CA CYS A 159 -9.01 -0.43 6.60
C CYS A 159 -9.48 0.59 7.64
N ILE A 160 -8.56 0.99 8.55
CA ILE A 160 -8.83 2.05 9.52
C ILE A 160 -8.05 3.31 9.17
N SER A 161 -8.55 4.45 9.65
CA SER A 161 -7.84 5.71 9.56
C SER A 161 -6.61 5.71 10.47
N PRO A 162 -5.57 6.52 10.20
CA PRO A 162 -4.51 6.74 11.18
C PRO A 162 -5.11 7.22 12.50
N LEU A 163 -4.45 6.91 13.60
CA LEU A 163 -4.93 7.27 14.93
C LEU A 163 -4.54 8.71 15.29
N GLU A 164 -5.40 9.38 16.02
CA GLU A 164 -5.06 10.67 16.63
C GLU A 164 -4.15 10.45 17.84
N GLY A 165 -2.99 11.08 17.83
CA GLY A 165 -2.03 11.07 18.93
C GLY A 165 -2.41 12.00 20.08
N PRO A 166 -1.62 12.00 21.18
CA PRO A 166 -1.91 12.80 22.37
C PRO A 166 -1.97 14.31 22.11
N ASP A 167 -1.19 14.79 21.14
CA ASP A 167 -1.11 16.21 20.77
C ASP A 167 -1.99 16.57 19.56
N GLY A 168 -2.87 15.65 19.14
CA GLY A 168 -3.75 15.83 17.99
C GLY A 168 -3.10 15.49 16.64
N THR A 169 -1.85 15.05 16.61
CA THR A 169 -1.16 14.60 15.38
C THR A 169 -1.85 13.37 14.83
N ARG A 170 -2.13 13.40 13.52
CA ARG A 170 -2.80 12.33 12.80
C ARG A 170 -2.41 12.40 11.35
N ILE A 171 -1.37 11.63 10.96
CA ILE A 171 -0.74 11.73 9.65
C ILE A 171 -0.65 10.35 8.99
N THR A 172 -1.01 10.29 7.70
CA THR A 172 -0.62 9.22 6.80
C THR A 172 0.32 9.77 5.73
N PRO A 173 1.49 9.16 5.48
CA PRO A 173 2.39 9.66 4.47
C PRO A 173 1.77 9.63 3.07
N TYR A 174 1.92 10.73 2.35
CA TYR A 174 1.63 10.82 0.93
C TYR A 174 2.94 10.71 0.14
N PHE A 175 3.11 9.65 -0.62
CA PHE A 175 4.31 9.38 -1.40
C PHE A 175 4.19 9.99 -2.81
N LYS A 176 5.03 10.95 -3.11
CA LYS A 176 5.11 11.61 -4.42
C LYS A 176 6.00 10.78 -5.36
N TYR A 177 5.45 9.73 -5.94
CA TYR A 177 6.20 8.95 -6.93
C TYR A 177 6.52 9.83 -8.16
N SER A 178 7.77 9.80 -8.59
CA SER A 178 8.22 10.53 -9.80
C SER A 178 7.57 10.01 -11.08
N GLY A 179 7.06 8.79 -11.04
CA GLY A 179 6.49 8.10 -12.19
C GLY A 179 7.52 7.70 -13.26
N LEU A 180 8.80 7.92 -12.97
CA LEU A 180 9.90 7.63 -13.91
C LEU A 180 10.95 6.76 -13.22
N GLU A 181 10.90 5.47 -13.50
CA GLU A 181 12.00 4.56 -13.19
C GLU A 181 13.00 4.55 -14.35
N THR A 182 14.25 4.88 -14.06
CA THR A 182 15.32 4.88 -15.05
C THR A 182 16.18 3.64 -14.88
N GLY A 183 16.58 3.02 -16.01
CA GLY A 183 17.47 1.86 -15.99
C GLY A 183 16.75 0.50 -16.01
N SER A 184 15.42 0.48 -15.92
CA SER A 184 14.62 -0.75 -16.00
C SER A 184 14.71 -1.43 -17.37
N PHE A 185 15.00 -0.65 -18.44
CA PHE A 185 15.26 -1.14 -19.78
C PHE A 185 16.55 -0.57 -20.34
N SER A 186 17.44 -1.43 -20.81
CA SER A 186 18.74 -1.02 -21.35
C SER A 186 19.02 -1.68 -22.68
N ILE A 187 19.50 -0.91 -23.66
CA ILE A 187 19.99 -1.40 -24.95
C ILE A 187 21.50 -1.47 -24.89
N THR A 188 22.05 -2.68 -25.05
CA THR A 188 23.49 -2.88 -24.99
C THR A 188 24.18 -2.50 -26.32
N ASP A 189 25.52 -2.33 -26.28
CA ASP A 189 26.37 -2.09 -27.45
C ASP A 189 26.39 -3.26 -28.46
N LYS A 190 25.87 -4.41 -28.09
CA LYS A 190 25.74 -5.59 -28.94
C LYS A 190 24.45 -5.62 -29.76
N CYS A 191 23.53 -4.70 -29.50
CA CYS A 191 22.29 -4.63 -30.27
C CYS A 191 22.56 -4.23 -31.71
N SER A 192 22.19 -5.11 -32.66
CA SER A 192 22.42 -4.87 -34.10
C SER A 192 21.47 -3.81 -34.70
N ASN A 193 20.31 -3.55 -34.04
CA ASN A 193 19.33 -2.59 -34.53
C ASN A 193 18.62 -1.86 -33.36
N PRO A 194 19.32 -0.93 -32.68
CA PRO A 194 18.75 -0.20 -31.55
C PRO A 194 17.50 0.62 -31.93
N ALA A 195 17.41 1.10 -33.17
CA ALA A 195 16.24 1.86 -33.62
C ALA A 195 14.97 0.99 -33.69
N ALA A 196 15.09 -0.28 -34.07
CA ALA A 196 13.95 -1.20 -34.03
C ALA A 196 13.50 -1.50 -32.61
N VAL A 197 14.46 -1.71 -31.71
CA VAL A 197 14.20 -1.93 -30.28
C VAL A 197 13.50 -0.72 -29.65
N LEU A 198 13.98 0.50 -29.92
CA LEU A 198 13.34 1.72 -29.42
C LEU A 198 11.89 1.85 -29.91
N ARG A 199 11.61 1.58 -31.21
CA ARG A 199 10.23 1.62 -31.74
C ARG A 199 9.33 0.57 -31.09
N TRP A 200 9.88 -0.59 -30.79
CA TRP A 200 9.12 -1.66 -30.11
C TRP A 200 8.79 -1.24 -28.67
N VAL A 201 9.75 -0.70 -27.93
CA VAL A 201 9.54 -0.23 -26.55
C VAL A 201 8.63 0.99 -26.50
N ASP A 202 8.77 1.94 -27.45
CA ASP A 202 7.95 3.15 -27.56
C ASP A 202 6.43 2.84 -27.63
N TYR A 203 6.06 1.70 -28.19
CA TYR A 203 4.67 1.25 -28.22
C TYR A 203 4.09 1.09 -26.81
N PHE A 204 4.86 0.58 -25.84
CA PHE A 204 4.41 0.36 -24.47
C PHE A 204 4.30 1.65 -23.65
N PHE A 205 4.80 2.78 -24.17
CA PHE A 205 4.55 4.11 -23.61
C PHE A 205 3.24 4.74 -24.15
N SER A 206 2.42 3.98 -24.85
CA SER A 206 1.07 4.39 -25.23
C SER A 206 0.02 3.69 -24.35
N GLU A 207 -1.12 4.34 -24.16
CA GLU A 207 -2.23 3.80 -23.37
C GLU A 207 -2.68 2.42 -23.88
N LYS A 208 -2.84 2.27 -25.19
CA LYS A 208 -3.21 0.98 -25.79
C LYS A 208 -2.09 -0.06 -25.71
N GLY A 209 -0.85 0.37 -25.77
CA GLY A 209 0.31 -0.52 -25.58
C GLY A 209 0.37 -1.08 -24.18
N ASP A 210 0.11 -0.24 -23.17
CA ASP A 210 0.08 -0.65 -21.78
C ASP A 210 -1.08 -1.64 -21.52
N ILE A 211 -2.31 -1.33 -21.97
CA ILE A 211 -3.45 -2.24 -21.86
C ILE A 211 -3.16 -3.58 -22.53
N SER A 212 -2.65 -3.54 -23.76
CA SER A 212 -2.33 -4.77 -24.50
C SER A 212 -1.32 -5.64 -23.78
N ALA A 213 -0.33 -5.02 -23.12
CA ALA A 213 0.67 -5.74 -22.37
C ALA A 213 0.11 -6.34 -21.08
N GLN A 214 -0.84 -5.67 -20.43
CA GLN A 214 -1.40 -6.13 -19.15
C GLN A 214 -2.53 -7.15 -19.31
N PHE A 215 -3.38 -7.01 -20.32
CA PHE A 215 -4.65 -7.74 -20.39
C PHE A 215 -4.83 -8.52 -21.70
N GLY A 216 -3.87 -8.48 -22.61
CA GLY A 216 -3.91 -9.21 -23.87
C GLY A 216 -3.94 -8.29 -25.10
N ALA A 217 -3.56 -8.86 -26.24
CA ALA A 217 -3.33 -8.08 -27.47
C ALA A 217 -4.61 -7.76 -28.27
N ASP A 218 -5.72 -8.42 -28.00
CA ASP A 218 -6.91 -8.40 -28.84
C ASP A 218 -7.93 -7.34 -28.37
N GLU A 219 -7.81 -6.09 -28.90
CA GLU A 219 -8.86 -5.07 -28.74
C GLU A 219 -10.20 -5.59 -29.25
N GLY A 220 -11.24 -5.46 -28.43
CA GLY A 220 -12.59 -5.96 -28.71
C GLY A 220 -12.88 -7.36 -28.16
N LYS A 221 -11.85 -8.10 -27.74
CA LYS A 221 -11.97 -9.40 -27.07
C LYS A 221 -11.45 -9.34 -25.65
N ASP A 222 -10.20 -8.96 -25.46
CA ASP A 222 -9.57 -8.91 -24.15
C ASP A 222 -9.92 -7.60 -23.43
N TRP A 223 -10.05 -6.52 -24.16
CA TRP A 223 -10.42 -5.19 -23.67
C TRP A 223 -11.07 -4.34 -24.77
N VAL A 224 -11.72 -3.26 -24.36
CA VAL A 224 -12.34 -2.26 -25.27
C VAL A 224 -11.91 -0.87 -24.81
N TRP A 225 -11.40 -0.07 -25.75
CA TRP A 225 -11.09 1.33 -25.54
C TRP A 225 -12.35 2.18 -25.73
N GLU A 226 -12.57 3.18 -24.85
CA GLU A 226 -13.75 4.06 -24.89
C GLU A 226 -15.05 3.25 -25.10
N PRO A 227 -15.46 2.42 -24.13
CA PRO A 227 -16.54 1.43 -24.32
C PRO A 227 -17.88 2.06 -24.75
N ASN A 228 -18.11 3.35 -24.48
CA ASN A 228 -19.32 4.11 -24.85
C ASN A 228 -20.66 3.42 -24.48
N ASP A 229 -20.61 2.59 -23.42
CA ASP A 229 -21.76 1.81 -22.93
C ASP A 229 -22.34 2.38 -21.62
N GLY A 230 -21.86 3.55 -21.18
CA GLY A 230 -22.23 4.19 -19.93
C GLY A 230 -21.42 3.74 -18.72
N SER A 231 -20.41 2.88 -18.92
CA SER A 231 -19.49 2.48 -17.86
C SER A 231 -18.73 3.67 -17.30
N VAL A 232 -18.44 3.62 -16.00
CA VAL A 232 -17.65 4.63 -15.29
C VAL A 232 -16.41 4.01 -14.65
N GLY A 233 -15.39 4.83 -14.48
CA GLY A 233 -14.21 4.46 -13.70
C GLY A 233 -14.42 4.62 -12.20
N LEU A 234 -13.41 4.26 -11.40
CA LEU A 234 -13.44 4.43 -9.95
C LEU A 234 -13.64 5.89 -9.51
N ASN A 235 -13.20 6.85 -10.32
CA ASN A 235 -13.38 8.29 -10.10
C ASN A 235 -14.81 8.80 -10.46
N GLY A 236 -15.68 7.93 -10.98
CA GLY A 236 -17.03 8.29 -11.41
C GLY A 236 -17.12 8.96 -12.80
N GLU A 237 -15.98 9.19 -13.46
CA GLU A 237 -15.92 9.71 -14.82
C GLU A 237 -16.21 8.60 -15.86
N PRO A 238 -16.58 8.92 -17.11
CA PRO A 238 -16.73 7.92 -18.16
C PRO A 238 -15.49 7.04 -18.27
N ALA A 239 -15.70 5.73 -18.36
CA ALA A 239 -14.58 4.79 -18.40
C ALA A 239 -13.71 5.01 -19.65
N MET A 240 -12.41 5.05 -19.46
CA MET A 240 -11.42 5.14 -20.54
C MET A 240 -11.30 3.81 -21.28
N TYR A 241 -11.38 2.70 -20.55
CA TYR A 241 -11.34 1.35 -21.10
C TYR A 241 -12.10 0.37 -20.21
N LYS A 242 -12.44 -0.77 -20.79
CA LYS A 242 -13.10 -1.88 -20.13
C LYS A 242 -12.35 -3.17 -20.44
N ILE A 243 -12.03 -3.92 -19.42
CA ILE A 243 -11.36 -5.22 -19.52
C ILE A 243 -12.45 -6.29 -19.53
N SER A 244 -12.28 -7.34 -20.34
CA SER A 244 -13.20 -8.49 -20.29
C SER A 244 -13.01 -9.29 -19.02
N ASP A 245 -14.05 -9.95 -18.53
CA ASP A 245 -13.99 -10.78 -17.33
C ASP A 245 -12.94 -11.89 -17.47
N ASP A 246 -12.83 -12.49 -18.66
CA ASP A 246 -11.84 -13.54 -18.94
C ASP A 246 -10.39 -13.03 -18.84
N ALA A 247 -10.13 -11.78 -19.25
CA ALA A 247 -8.80 -11.19 -19.18
C ALA A 247 -8.45 -10.68 -17.79
N GLN A 248 -9.43 -10.23 -17.01
CA GLN A 248 -9.22 -9.64 -15.71
C GLN A 248 -9.13 -10.68 -14.59
N TYR A 249 -9.92 -11.74 -14.64
CA TYR A 249 -10.14 -12.67 -13.53
C TYR A 249 -9.74 -14.11 -13.83
N SER A 250 -9.04 -14.36 -14.94
CA SER A 250 -8.58 -15.71 -15.26
C SER A 250 -7.63 -16.21 -14.18
N SER A 251 -7.98 -17.33 -13.56
CA SER A 251 -7.11 -18.06 -12.62
C SER A 251 -6.13 -18.99 -13.35
N GLU A 252 -6.24 -19.12 -14.68
CA GLU A 252 -5.33 -19.94 -15.47
C GLU A 252 -4.06 -19.17 -15.81
N VAL A 253 -2.98 -19.91 -16.03
CA VAL A 253 -1.71 -19.33 -16.49
C VAL A 253 -1.94 -18.62 -17.82
N GLN A 254 -1.84 -17.30 -17.79
CA GLN A 254 -2.01 -16.45 -18.96
C GLN A 254 -0.82 -16.63 -19.91
N ASN A 255 -1.12 -16.82 -21.19
CA ASN A 255 -0.09 -16.92 -22.23
C ASN A 255 -0.07 -15.69 -23.16
N HIS A 256 -0.90 -14.69 -22.91
CA HIS A 256 -1.16 -13.58 -23.81
C HIS A 256 -0.97 -12.21 -23.18
N ASP A 257 -0.63 -12.14 -21.91
CA ASP A 257 -0.21 -10.90 -21.27
C ASP A 257 1.28 -10.92 -20.87
N TRP A 258 1.81 -9.72 -20.68
CA TRP A 258 3.21 -9.49 -20.31
C TRP A 258 3.32 -8.57 -19.09
N GLN A 259 2.34 -8.67 -18.23
CA GLN A 259 2.12 -7.74 -17.13
C GLN A 259 3.38 -7.36 -16.35
N ASP A 260 4.26 -8.33 -16.11
CA ASP A 260 5.46 -8.13 -15.30
C ASP A 260 6.77 -8.02 -16.13
N LEU A 261 6.66 -8.05 -17.46
CA LEU A 261 7.82 -8.15 -18.33
C LEU A 261 8.11 -6.89 -19.15
N VAL A 262 7.23 -5.89 -19.14
CA VAL A 262 7.36 -4.70 -19.98
C VAL A 262 7.25 -3.41 -19.19
N ILE A 263 7.80 -2.35 -19.78
CA ILE A 263 7.66 -0.98 -19.32
C ILE A 263 6.17 -0.61 -19.32
N ARG A 264 5.71 -0.02 -18.23
CA ARG A 264 4.33 0.44 -18.09
C ARG A 264 4.23 1.94 -18.22
N TYR A 265 3.27 2.39 -18.99
CA TYR A 265 2.78 3.75 -18.98
C TYR A 265 1.43 3.78 -18.25
N ALA A 266 1.45 4.00 -16.95
CA ALA A 266 0.26 3.95 -16.11
C ALA A 266 0.14 5.21 -15.24
N PRO A 267 -0.26 6.37 -15.79
CA PRO A 267 -0.57 7.54 -15.00
C PRO A 267 -1.71 7.26 -14.03
N ALA A 268 -1.82 8.03 -12.95
CA ALA A 268 -2.76 7.75 -11.87
C ALA A 268 -4.22 7.73 -12.33
N ASP A 269 -4.59 8.63 -13.22
CA ASP A 269 -5.93 8.76 -13.82
C ASP A 269 -6.28 7.59 -14.74
N TYR A 270 -5.29 7.00 -15.41
CA TYR A 270 -5.45 5.84 -16.26
C TYR A 270 -6.01 4.64 -15.50
N ARG A 271 -5.40 4.29 -14.35
CA ARG A 271 -5.89 3.19 -13.53
C ARG A 271 -7.28 3.47 -12.93
N LEU A 272 -7.58 4.73 -12.62
CA LEU A 272 -8.90 5.17 -12.17
C LEU A 272 -9.95 5.13 -13.28
N GLY A 273 -9.52 5.19 -14.54
CA GLY A 273 -10.35 5.15 -15.72
C GLY A 273 -10.77 3.75 -16.20
N ALA A 274 -10.30 2.68 -15.55
CA ALA A 274 -10.79 1.33 -15.82
C ALA A 274 -12.27 1.21 -15.46
N ALA A 275 -13.08 0.67 -16.37
CA ALA A 275 -14.50 0.44 -16.12
C ALA A 275 -14.68 -0.41 -14.86
N THR A 276 -15.43 0.11 -13.91
CA THR A 276 -15.68 -0.55 -12.62
C THR A 276 -17.17 -0.53 -12.34
N ASP A 277 -17.70 -1.66 -11.89
CA ASP A 277 -19.07 -1.71 -11.39
C ASP A 277 -19.12 -0.96 -10.04
N PRO A 278 -19.90 0.13 -9.92
CA PRO A 278 -19.99 0.86 -8.65
C PRO A 278 -20.54 0.02 -7.50
N ASP A 279 -21.29 -1.04 -7.80
CA ASP A 279 -21.89 -1.96 -6.83
C ASP A 279 -21.08 -3.26 -6.66
N VAL A 280 -19.86 -3.32 -7.18
CA VAL A 280 -18.99 -4.50 -7.06
C VAL A 280 -18.78 -4.88 -5.59
N ASP A 281 -18.88 -6.17 -5.29
CA ASP A 281 -18.61 -6.69 -3.95
C ASP A 281 -17.11 -6.53 -3.60
N THR A 282 -16.81 -5.58 -2.73
CA THR A 282 -15.45 -5.29 -2.26
C THR A 282 -14.84 -6.40 -1.39
N GLY A 283 -15.62 -7.38 -1.00
CA GLY A 283 -15.15 -8.61 -0.32
C GLY A 283 -14.65 -9.69 -1.28
N THR A 284 -14.43 -9.37 -2.55
CA THR A 284 -13.95 -10.29 -3.58
C THR A 284 -12.71 -9.72 -4.28
N SER A 285 -11.97 -10.56 -4.99
CA SER A 285 -10.84 -10.13 -5.82
C SER A 285 -11.26 -9.10 -6.87
N ALA A 286 -12.45 -9.25 -7.46
CA ALA A 286 -13.02 -8.30 -8.42
C ALA A 286 -13.23 -6.90 -7.83
N GLY A 287 -13.55 -6.82 -6.55
CA GLY A 287 -13.78 -5.56 -5.83
C GLY A 287 -12.54 -4.94 -5.19
N LEU A 288 -11.36 -5.54 -5.33
CA LEU A 288 -10.14 -5.09 -4.65
C LEU A 288 -9.78 -3.63 -4.99
N GLU A 289 -9.81 -3.25 -6.25
CA GLU A 289 -9.47 -1.87 -6.66
C GLU A 289 -10.43 -0.84 -6.04
N LYS A 290 -11.72 -1.17 -5.98
CA LYS A 290 -12.72 -0.33 -5.32
C LYS A 290 -12.49 -0.26 -3.82
N LEU A 291 -12.21 -1.40 -3.16
CA LEU A 291 -11.87 -1.44 -1.75
C LEU A 291 -10.69 -0.51 -1.42
N LEU A 292 -9.63 -0.58 -2.22
CA LEU A 292 -8.43 0.22 -2.03
C LEU A 292 -8.66 1.71 -2.34
N TYR A 293 -9.47 2.00 -3.34
CA TYR A 293 -9.87 3.37 -3.68
C TYR A 293 -10.68 4.00 -2.53
N ASP A 294 -11.74 3.32 -2.08
CA ASP A 294 -12.62 3.81 -1.01
C ASP A 294 -11.82 3.96 0.31
N ALA A 295 -11.02 2.95 0.67
CA ALA A 295 -10.15 3.01 1.85
C ALA A 295 -9.16 4.19 1.79
N THR A 296 -8.59 4.46 0.63
CA THR A 296 -7.68 5.59 0.45
C THR A 296 -8.43 6.92 0.58
N LYS A 297 -9.54 7.07 -0.16
CA LYS A 297 -10.33 8.30 -0.21
C LYS A 297 -10.93 8.68 1.14
N GLU A 298 -11.45 7.70 1.86
CA GLU A 298 -12.18 7.94 3.11
C GLU A 298 -11.28 7.91 4.35
N LYS A 299 -10.26 7.06 4.35
CA LYS A 299 -9.49 6.74 5.57
C LYS A 299 -8.07 7.29 5.57
N GLN A 300 -7.48 7.60 4.41
CA GLN A 300 -6.08 8.01 4.32
C GLN A 300 -5.92 9.45 3.81
N GLU A 301 -6.50 9.78 2.67
CA GLU A 301 -6.37 11.11 2.04
C GLU A 301 -6.71 12.28 2.97
N PRO A 302 -7.77 12.21 3.83
CA PRO A 302 -8.09 13.31 4.74
C PRO A 302 -7.00 13.62 5.77
N TYR A 303 -6.06 12.71 5.96
CA TYR A 303 -4.97 12.79 6.94
C TYR A 303 -3.58 12.82 6.27
N GLY A 304 -3.51 13.10 4.98
CA GLY A 304 -2.25 13.30 4.27
C GLY A 304 -1.46 14.47 4.88
N GLN A 305 -0.12 14.31 4.96
CA GLN A 305 0.72 15.42 5.45
C GLN A 305 0.49 16.70 4.64
N ASN A 306 0.51 17.82 5.31
CA ASN A 306 0.36 19.13 4.70
C ASN A 306 1.49 20.08 5.18
N PRO A 307 2.59 20.20 4.42
CA PRO A 307 3.69 21.11 4.77
C PRO A 307 3.29 22.58 4.93
N GLU A 308 2.20 23.02 4.28
CA GLU A 308 1.68 24.39 4.47
C GLU A 308 1.17 24.62 5.89
N ASN A 309 0.76 23.55 6.59
CA ASN A 309 0.33 23.57 7.98
C ASN A 309 1.48 23.31 8.97
N GLY A 310 2.71 23.11 8.49
CA GLY A 310 3.89 22.86 9.32
C GLY A 310 4.28 21.38 9.44
N ASP A 311 3.59 20.47 8.79
CA ASP A 311 3.98 19.07 8.79
C ASP A 311 5.30 18.85 8.04
N LEU A 312 6.03 17.80 8.44
CA LEU A 312 7.13 17.29 7.64
C LEU A 312 6.62 16.72 6.32
N ASP A 313 7.43 16.85 5.26
CA ASP A 313 7.13 16.24 3.95
C ASP A 313 8.05 15.05 3.68
N VAL A 314 7.58 14.11 2.86
CA VAL A 314 8.42 12.99 2.39
C VAL A 314 9.47 13.53 1.42
N LEU A 315 10.67 12.90 1.43
CA LEU A 315 11.69 13.21 0.44
C LEU A 315 11.20 12.80 -0.97
N PRO A 316 11.52 13.61 -1.99
CA PRO A 316 11.35 13.15 -3.36
C PRO A 316 12.34 12.02 -3.66
N ASP A 317 12.07 11.26 -4.74
CA ASP A 317 13.00 10.24 -5.22
C ASP A 317 14.39 10.85 -5.48
N LEU A 318 15.38 10.41 -4.72
CA LEU A 318 16.76 10.88 -4.87
C LEU A 318 17.45 10.13 -6.00
N LYS A 319 17.89 10.85 -7.01
CA LYS A 319 18.71 10.29 -8.09
C LYS A 319 20.18 10.41 -7.73
N MET A 320 20.72 9.33 -7.16
CA MET A 320 22.10 9.24 -6.72
C MET A 320 22.99 8.57 -7.76
N THR A 321 24.24 8.97 -7.81
CA THR A 321 25.29 8.20 -8.49
C THR A 321 25.57 6.89 -7.75
N ALA A 322 26.27 5.95 -8.41
CA ALA A 322 26.64 4.68 -7.76
C ALA A 322 27.51 4.88 -6.50
N ASP A 323 28.37 5.88 -6.51
CA ASP A 323 29.25 6.19 -5.35
C ASP A 323 28.44 6.77 -4.19
N GLU A 324 27.52 7.71 -4.45
CA GLU A 324 26.61 8.29 -3.44
C GLU A 324 25.68 7.24 -2.85
N SER A 325 25.14 6.34 -3.68
CA SER A 325 24.30 5.23 -3.22
C SER A 325 25.06 4.27 -2.32
N THR A 326 26.34 3.99 -2.65
CA THR A 326 27.20 3.13 -1.82
C THR A 326 27.53 3.79 -0.48
N GLU A 327 27.82 5.10 -0.49
CA GLU A 327 28.09 5.87 0.72
C GLU A 327 26.86 5.91 1.63
N LEU A 328 25.67 6.20 1.08
CA LEU A 328 24.41 6.19 1.83
C LEU A 328 24.13 4.83 2.48
N GLN A 329 24.29 3.74 1.72
CA GLN A 329 24.10 2.39 2.26
C GLN A 329 25.07 2.10 3.41
N THR A 330 26.30 2.57 3.34
CA THR A 330 27.28 2.39 4.42
C THR A 330 26.84 3.13 5.68
N ILE A 331 26.37 4.37 5.55
CA ILE A 331 25.89 5.18 6.66
C ILE A 331 24.61 4.57 7.29
N GLN A 332 23.73 4.00 6.48
CA GLN A 332 22.49 3.38 6.99
C GLN A 332 22.70 2.10 7.80
N VAL A 333 23.83 1.43 7.62
CA VAL A 333 24.16 0.18 8.34
C VAL A 333 24.85 0.45 9.69
N GLU A 334 25.47 1.62 9.86
CA GLU A 334 26.08 2.07 11.13
C GLU A 334 25.03 2.61 12.12
#